data_c5b266feee992514eecd4f0952b2a63d
#
_entry.id   c5b266feee992514eecd4f0952b2a63d
#
_cell.length_a   1.000
_cell.length_b   1.000
_cell.length_c   1.000
_cell.angle_alpha   90.00
_cell.angle_beta   90.00
_cell.angle_gamma   90.00
#
_symmetry.space_group_name_H-M   'P 1'
#
loop_
_entity.id
_entity.type
_entity.pdbx_description
1 polymer ?
#
loop_
_entity_poly.entity_id
_entity_poly.type
_entity_poly.pdbx_seq_one_letter_code
_entity_poly.pdbx_strand_id
1 'polypeptide(L)' 'MMDELLEILKDIKPGVDFSREKNLVTGQVLRSFDILSLVSEIEDEMKVVIPVEDVLPENFESVEAIMELIGRLRKK' A
#
# COMPACT_ATOMS: atom_id res chain seq x y z
N MET A 1 -3.29 -9.64 8.73
CA MET A 1 -3.39 -8.35 8.03
C MET A 1 -2.17 -8.05 7.21
N MET A 2 -0.99 -8.12 7.81
CA MET A 2 0.25 -7.89 7.06
C MET A 2 0.40 -8.87 5.89
N ASP A 3 0.05 -10.13 6.10
CA ASP A 3 0.16 -11.15 5.07
C ASP A 3 -0.73 -10.86 3.87
N GLU A 4 -1.94 -10.36 4.10
CA GLU A 4 -2.84 -9.98 3.02
C GLU A 4 -2.25 -8.84 2.19
N LEU A 5 -1.68 -7.86 2.87
CA LEU A 5 -1.08 -6.71 2.19
C LEU A 5 0.13 -7.15 1.36
N LEU A 6 0.97 -8.03 1.92
CA LEU A 6 2.12 -8.54 1.19
C LEU A 6 1.71 -9.34 -0.05
N GLU A 7 0.63 -10.10 0.04
CA GLU A 7 0.09 -10.82 -1.11
C GLU A 7 -0.36 -9.86 -2.20
N ILE A 8 -1.06 -8.80 -1.82
CA ILE A 8 -1.50 -7.78 -2.77
C ILE A 8 -0.30 -7.14 -3.46
N LEU A 9 0.71 -6.76 -2.68
CA LEU A 9 1.90 -6.12 -3.22
C LEU A 9 2.67 -7.04 -4.17
N LYS A 10 2.75 -8.32 -3.84
CA LYS A 10 3.41 -9.30 -4.69
C LYS A 10 2.69 -9.46 -6.04
N ASP A 11 1.38 -9.37 -6.04
CA ASP A 11 0.61 -9.46 -7.27
C ASP A 11 0.84 -8.25 -8.17
N ILE A 12 1.02 -7.08 -7.56
CA ILE A 12 1.24 -5.85 -8.31
C ILE A 12 2.67 -5.75 -8.81
N LYS A 13 3.63 -6.07 -7.96
CA LYS A 13 5.07 -5.98 -8.28
C LYS A 13 5.80 -7.22 -7.81
N PRO A 14 5.74 -8.32 -8.59
CA PRO A 14 6.50 -9.52 -8.23
C PRO A 14 8.00 -9.28 -8.27
N GLY A 15 8.72 -9.92 -7.39
CA GLY A 15 10.17 -9.83 -7.37
C GLY A 15 10.74 -8.74 -6.47
N VAL A 16 9.89 -7.97 -5.82
CA VAL A 16 10.33 -6.92 -4.90
C VAL A 16 10.27 -7.45 -3.47
N ASP A 17 11.29 -7.19 -2.67
CA ASP A 17 11.29 -7.55 -1.26
C ASP A 17 10.69 -6.39 -0.45
N PHE A 18 9.37 -6.41 -0.32
CA PHE A 18 8.65 -5.34 0.36
C PHE A 18 8.95 -5.24 1.86
N SER A 19 9.44 -6.32 2.45
CA SER A 19 9.78 -6.29 3.87
C SER A 19 11.01 -5.43 4.15
N ARG A 20 11.84 -5.19 3.13
CA ARG A 20 13.08 -4.42 3.27
C ARG A 20 12.99 -3.03 2.65
N GLU A 21 12.12 -2.85 1.69
CA GLU A 21 12.05 -1.60 0.94
C GLU A 21 11.35 -0.52 1.76
N LYS A 22 12.00 0.63 1.91
CA LYS A 22 11.44 1.75 2.67
C LYS A 22 11.18 2.99 1.82
N ASN A 23 11.50 2.93 0.53
CA ASN A 23 11.30 4.05 -0.40
C ASN A 23 10.51 3.58 -1.62
N LEU A 24 9.36 2.96 -1.38
CA LEU A 24 8.57 2.38 -2.45
C LEU A 24 8.13 3.42 -3.49
N VAL A 25 7.79 4.62 -3.03
CA VAL A 25 7.34 5.68 -3.93
C VAL A 25 8.52 6.52 -4.42
N THR A 26 9.34 7.05 -3.49
CA THR A 26 10.47 7.89 -3.86
C THR A 26 11.54 7.11 -4.62
N GLY A 27 11.67 5.82 -4.35
CA GLY A 27 12.58 4.94 -5.10
C GLY A 27 11.99 4.42 -6.41
N GLN A 28 10.78 4.85 -6.74
CA GLN A 28 10.08 4.47 -7.98
C GLN A 28 9.80 2.98 -8.14
N VAL A 29 9.70 2.27 -7.02
CA VAL A 29 9.25 0.88 -7.03
C VAL A 29 7.76 0.84 -7.33
N LEU A 30 7.00 1.71 -6.65
CA LEU A 30 5.57 1.91 -6.93
C LEU A 30 5.40 3.23 -7.67
N ARG A 31 4.84 3.15 -8.86
CA ARG A 31 4.53 4.33 -9.67
C ARG A 31 3.07 4.69 -9.51
N SER A 32 2.66 5.81 -10.08
CA SER A 32 1.27 6.29 -9.93
C SER A 32 0.24 5.24 -10.28
N PHE A 33 0.44 4.52 -11.39
CA PHE A 33 -0.48 3.47 -11.80
C PHE A 33 -0.51 2.33 -10.78
N ASP A 34 0.66 1.97 -10.25
CA ASP A 34 0.77 0.90 -9.26
C ASP A 34 0.06 1.28 -7.97
N ILE A 35 0.16 2.55 -7.57
CA ILE A 35 -0.51 3.04 -6.37
C ILE A 35 -2.02 2.98 -6.54
N LEU A 36 -2.54 3.34 -7.70
CA LEU A 36 -3.97 3.26 -7.97
C LEU A 36 -4.46 1.81 -7.91
N SER A 37 -3.69 0.89 -8.50
CA SER A 37 -4.02 -0.53 -8.44
C SER A 37 -3.98 -1.05 -7.02
N LEU A 38 -2.97 -0.62 -6.26
CA LEU A 38 -2.81 -1.01 -4.86
C LEU A 38 -3.99 -0.53 -4.02
N VAL A 39 -4.39 0.73 -4.17
CA VAL A 39 -5.53 1.28 -3.44
C VAL A 39 -6.79 0.47 -3.72
N SER A 40 -7.04 0.19 -5.00
CA SER A 40 -8.22 -0.59 -5.39
C SER A 40 -8.22 -1.98 -4.76
N GLU A 41 -7.07 -2.65 -4.79
CA GLU A 41 -6.94 -3.99 -4.22
C GLU A 41 -7.11 -3.98 -2.70
N ILE A 42 -6.52 -2.98 -2.03
CA ILE A 42 -6.66 -2.85 -0.59
C ILE A 42 -8.11 -2.64 -0.20
N GLU A 43 -8.80 -1.75 -0.91
CA GLU A 43 -10.21 -1.49 -0.61
C GLU A 43 -11.06 -2.74 -0.78
N ASP A 44 -10.79 -3.50 -1.83
CA ASP A 44 -11.55 -4.69 -2.12
C ASP A 44 -11.26 -5.84 -1.15
N GLU A 45 -9.96 -6.12 -0.93
CA GLU A 45 -9.54 -7.27 -0.13
C GLU A 45 -9.61 -7.02 1.37
N MET A 46 -9.30 -5.81 1.80
CA MET A 46 -9.22 -5.48 3.23
C MET A 46 -10.43 -4.70 3.74
N LYS A 47 -11.40 -4.46 2.87
CA LYS A 47 -12.67 -3.83 3.22
C LYS A 47 -12.50 -2.49 3.95
N VAL A 48 -11.68 -1.63 3.37
CA VAL A 48 -11.42 -0.29 3.90
C VAL A 48 -11.56 0.71 2.76
N VAL A 49 -11.99 1.92 3.07
CA VAL A 49 -12.07 3.00 2.09
C VAL A 49 -10.90 3.94 2.30
N ILE A 50 -10.11 4.18 1.24
CA ILE A 50 -8.97 5.09 1.30
C ILE A 50 -9.36 6.38 0.60
N PRO A 51 -9.57 7.49 1.35
CA PRO A 51 -9.92 8.76 0.73
C PRO A 51 -8.78 9.27 -0.15
N VAL A 52 -9.14 10.00 -1.20
CA VAL A 52 -8.14 10.49 -2.13
C VAL A 52 -7.10 11.40 -1.46
N GLU A 53 -7.50 12.13 -0.42
CA GLU A 53 -6.58 13.01 0.32
C GLU A 53 -5.53 12.23 1.11
N ASP A 54 -5.74 10.93 1.32
CA ASP A 54 -4.77 10.07 2.00
C ASP A 54 -3.88 9.31 1.04
N VAL A 55 -4.11 9.45 -0.26
CA VAL A 55 -3.26 8.82 -1.27
C VAL A 55 -2.05 9.72 -1.50
N LEU A 56 -1.15 9.70 -0.52
CA LEU A 56 0.04 10.54 -0.49
C LEU A 56 1.28 9.63 -0.56
N PRO A 57 2.36 10.08 -1.23
CA PRO A 57 3.58 9.26 -1.30
C PRO A 57 4.05 8.77 0.07
N GLU A 58 4.02 9.63 1.07
CA GLU A 58 4.48 9.30 2.41
C GLU A 58 3.70 8.14 3.05
N ASN A 59 2.46 7.93 2.64
CA ASN A 59 1.63 6.86 3.17
C ASN A 59 1.88 5.52 2.49
N PHE A 60 2.64 5.50 1.40
CA PHE A 60 2.88 4.31 0.61
C PHE A 60 4.36 3.99 0.43
N GLU A 61 5.24 4.61 1.21
CA GLU A 61 6.68 4.42 1.10
C GLU A 61 7.16 3.05 1.61
N SER A 62 6.40 2.45 2.51
CA SER A 62 6.78 1.15 3.07
C SER A 62 5.53 0.38 3.47
N VAL A 63 5.71 -0.92 3.70
CA VAL A 63 4.61 -1.77 4.17
C VAL A 63 4.11 -1.26 5.51
N GLU A 64 5.03 -0.85 6.39
CA GLU A 64 4.65 -0.30 7.69
C GLU A 64 3.79 0.96 7.57
N ALA A 65 4.15 1.85 6.64
CA ALA A 65 3.39 3.07 6.40
C ALA A 65 1.98 2.75 5.90
N ILE A 66 1.87 1.80 4.99
CA ILE A 66 0.57 1.38 4.45
C ILE A 66 -0.28 0.75 5.55
N MET A 67 0.31 -0.12 6.37
CA MET A 67 -0.40 -0.74 7.48
C MET A 67 -0.91 0.29 8.48
N GLU A 68 -0.10 1.29 8.76
CA GLU A 68 -0.48 2.37 9.66
C GLU A 68 -1.66 3.16 9.10
N LEU A 69 -1.63 3.46 7.81
CA LEU A 69 -2.74 4.13 7.13
C LEU A 69 -4.02 3.30 7.25
N ILE A 70 -3.95 2.02 6.94
CA ILE A 70 -5.11 1.13 7.03
C ILE A 70 -5.66 1.10 8.45
N GLY A 71 -4.77 1.03 9.43
CA GLY A 71 -5.18 1.02 10.84
C GLY A 71 -5.92 2.29 11.24
N ARG A 72 -5.43 3.45 10.79
CA ARG A 72 -6.11 4.72 11.06
C ARG A 72 -7.50 4.77 10.43
N LEU A 73 -7.61 4.30 9.20
CA LEU A 73 -8.88 4.33 8.49
C LEU A 73 -9.91 3.39 9.10
N ARG A 74 -9.46 2.26 9.62
CA ARG A 74 -10.37 1.30 10.26
C ARG A 74 -10.91 1.77 11.60
N LYS A 75 -10.24 2.72 12.23
CA LYS A 75 -10.67 3.26 13.53
C LYS A 75 -11.71 4.37 13.42
N LYS A 76 -11.97 4.84 12.23
CA LYS A 76 -12.97 5.91 12.02
C LYS A 76 -14.39 5.39 12.04
#